data_e46c2ef49d4de7ca10b696f1a8b313c6
#
_entry.id   e46c2ef49d4de7ca10b696f1a8b313c6
#
_cell.length_a   1.000
_cell.length_b   1.000
_cell.length_c   1.000
_cell.angle_alpha   90.00
_cell.angle_beta   90.00
_cell.angle_gamma   90.00
#
_symmetry.space_group_name_H-M   'P 1'
#
loop_
_entity.id
_entity.type
_entity.pdbx_description
1 polymer ?
#
loop_
_entity_poly.entity_id
_entity_poly.type
_entity_poly.pdbx_seq_one_letter_code
_entity_poly.pdbx_strand_id
1 'polypeptide(L)'
;MVNYDMGVEGLARLRAEGAAHTVLDIREPQEVAICVIADSLCIPMQQIPQHLESLERDHPLVVLCHHGMRSDMVAEFLRNNGFENAWNLDGGIDAWARLIEPE
;
A
#
# COMPACT_ATOMS: atom_id res chain seq x y z
N MET A 1 21.22 -3.94 -0.27
CA MET A 1 19.91 -3.63 -0.89
C MET A 1 18.91 -3.31 0.20
N VAL A 2 18.21 -2.21 0.04
CA VAL A 2 17.25 -1.78 1.05
C VAL A 2 15.91 -2.48 0.77
N ASN A 3 15.31 -3.01 1.83
CA ASN A 3 14.03 -3.69 1.74
C ASN A 3 12.95 -2.82 2.37
N TYR A 4 11.92 -2.48 1.60
CA TYR A 4 10.82 -1.64 2.07
C TYR A 4 9.54 -2.44 2.25
N ASP A 5 9.66 -3.73 2.54
CA ASP A 5 8.51 -4.61 2.67
C ASP A 5 7.93 -4.57 4.08
N MET A 6 6.60 -4.54 4.15
CA MET A 6 5.86 -4.71 5.38
C MET A 6 4.95 -5.94 5.19
N GLY A 7 4.99 -6.88 6.11
CA GLY A 7 4.11 -8.04 6.04
C GLY A 7 2.67 -7.64 6.36
N VAL A 8 1.73 -8.48 5.95
CA VAL A 8 0.30 -8.18 6.22
C VAL A 8 0.01 -8.09 7.71
N GLU A 9 0.78 -8.81 8.54
CA GLU A 9 0.60 -8.71 9.99
C GLU A 9 0.93 -7.31 10.51
N GLY A 10 1.92 -6.64 9.90
CA GLY A 10 2.27 -5.27 10.29
C GLY A 10 1.15 -4.31 10.00
N LEU A 11 0.54 -4.43 8.82
CA LEU A 11 -0.60 -3.58 8.48
C LEU A 11 -1.78 -3.88 9.39
N ALA A 12 -2.05 -5.17 9.65
CA ALA A 12 -3.14 -5.55 10.53
C ALA A 12 -2.97 -4.96 11.92
N ARG A 13 -1.72 -4.93 12.41
CA ARG A 13 -1.43 -4.34 13.72
C ARG A 13 -1.68 -2.85 13.73
N LEU A 14 -1.24 -2.13 12.69
CA LEU A 14 -1.50 -0.70 12.60
C LEU A 14 -3.00 -0.41 12.66
N ARG A 15 -3.79 -1.20 11.94
CA ARG A 15 -5.23 -1.00 11.91
C ARG A 15 -5.88 -1.35 13.25
N ALA A 16 -5.44 -2.43 13.88
CA ALA A 16 -6.00 -2.85 15.17
C ALA A 16 -5.69 -1.85 16.27
N GLU A 17 -4.53 -1.22 16.22
CA GLU A 17 -4.11 -0.24 17.22
C GLU A 17 -4.68 1.16 16.96
N GLY A 18 -5.33 1.36 15.83
CA GLY A 18 -5.79 2.68 15.44
C GLY A 18 -4.68 3.65 15.17
N ALA A 19 -3.47 3.15 14.81
CA ALA A 19 -2.33 3.98 14.53
C ALA A 19 -2.51 4.69 13.20
N ALA A 20 -2.03 5.94 13.11
CA ALA A 20 -2.13 6.71 11.88
C ALA A 20 -1.36 6.01 10.76
N HIS A 21 -2.00 5.80 9.62
CA HIS A 21 -1.39 5.20 8.44
C HIS A 21 -2.27 5.47 7.23
N THR A 22 -1.71 5.29 6.04
CA THR A 22 -2.47 5.35 4.80
C THR A 22 -2.23 4.05 4.03
N VAL A 23 -3.31 3.44 3.54
CA VAL A 23 -3.22 2.30 2.63
C VAL A 23 -3.41 2.85 1.23
N LEU A 24 -2.39 2.69 0.39
CA LEU A 24 -2.40 3.20 -0.99
C LEU A 24 -2.52 2.03 -1.94
N ASP A 25 -3.71 1.85 -2.52
CA ASP A 25 -3.99 0.77 -3.46
C ASP A 25 -3.74 1.31 -4.88
N ILE A 26 -2.74 0.76 -5.56
CA ILE A 26 -2.34 1.26 -6.87
C ILE A 26 -2.83 0.39 -8.02
N ARG A 27 -3.80 -0.50 -7.74
CA ARG A 27 -4.37 -1.36 -8.75
C ARG A 27 -5.34 -0.59 -9.65
N GLU A 28 -5.71 -1.22 -10.76
CA GLU A 28 -6.67 -0.62 -11.68
C GLU A 28 -8.08 -0.67 -11.07
N PRO A 29 -8.98 0.25 -11.50
CA PRO A 29 -10.33 0.31 -10.89
C PRO A 29 -11.10 -1.02 -10.96
N GLN A 30 -10.94 -1.79 -12.04
CA GLN A 30 -11.64 -3.07 -12.15
C GLN A 30 -11.11 -4.10 -11.15
N GLU A 31 -9.84 -4.01 -10.78
CA GLU A 31 -9.30 -4.88 -9.74
C GLU A 31 -9.84 -4.48 -8.36
N VAL A 32 -9.89 -3.17 -8.10
CA VAL A 32 -10.38 -2.65 -6.83
C VAL A 32 -11.84 -3.00 -6.63
N ALA A 33 -12.62 -3.04 -7.71
CA ALA A 33 -14.04 -3.36 -7.63
C ALA A 33 -14.29 -4.79 -7.12
N ILE A 34 -13.31 -5.69 -7.29
CA ILE A 34 -13.48 -7.08 -6.84
C ILE A 34 -13.28 -7.20 -5.34
N CYS A 35 -12.21 -6.61 -4.81
CA CYS A 35 -12.00 -6.55 -3.37
C CYS A 35 -11.06 -5.40 -3.05
N VAL A 36 -11.20 -4.83 -1.86
CA VAL A 36 -10.40 -3.69 -1.43
C VAL A 36 -10.31 -3.70 0.09
N ILE A 37 -9.19 -3.21 0.62
CA ILE A 37 -9.08 -3.01 2.07
C ILE A 37 -9.84 -1.73 2.41
N ALA A 38 -10.66 -1.79 3.47
CA ALA A 38 -11.45 -0.64 3.88
C ALA A 38 -10.58 0.59 4.10
N ASP A 39 -11.08 1.74 3.69
CA ASP A 39 -10.44 3.04 3.87
C ASP A 39 -9.17 3.22 3.04
N SER A 40 -8.99 2.40 2.00
CA SER A 40 -7.85 2.56 1.09
C SER A 40 -8.02 3.80 0.23
N LEU A 41 -6.88 4.48 0.02
CA LEU A 41 -6.79 5.52 -1.00
C LEU A 41 -6.43 4.83 -2.31
N CYS A 42 -7.28 4.94 -3.32
CA CYS A 42 -7.09 4.20 -4.57
C CYS A 42 -6.61 5.15 -5.66
N ILE A 43 -5.34 4.99 -6.06
CA ILE A 43 -4.73 5.78 -7.13
C ILE A 43 -4.02 4.80 -8.05
N PRO A 44 -4.47 4.61 -9.29
CA PRO A 44 -3.80 3.69 -10.21
C PRO A 44 -2.32 4.03 -10.36
N MET A 45 -1.49 3.00 -10.51
CA MET A 45 -0.04 3.13 -10.52
C MET A 45 0.45 4.26 -11.43
N GLN A 46 -0.12 4.37 -12.62
CA GLN A 46 0.34 5.35 -13.61
C GLN A 46 0.02 6.78 -13.22
N GLN A 47 -0.88 6.98 -12.27
CA GLN A 47 -1.28 8.32 -11.83
C GLN A 47 -0.54 8.79 -10.58
N ILE A 48 0.28 7.92 -9.98
CA ILE A 48 0.99 8.26 -8.74
C ILE A 48 1.84 9.53 -8.88
N PRO A 49 2.62 9.73 -9.96
CA PRO A 49 3.45 10.95 -10.03
C PRO A 49 2.66 12.24 -9.96
N GLN A 50 1.38 12.23 -10.36
CA GLN A 50 0.53 13.41 -10.36
C GLN A 50 -0.05 13.71 -8.99
N HIS A 51 0.06 12.77 -8.04
CA HIS A 51 -0.58 12.88 -6.73
C HIS A 51 0.42 13.00 -5.58
N LEU A 52 1.71 13.21 -5.87
CA LEU A 52 2.73 13.20 -4.82
C LEU A 52 2.46 14.23 -3.74
N GLU A 53 1.96 15.41 -4.12
CA GLU A 53 1.73 16.47 -3.14
C GLU A 53 0.56 16.20 -2.21
N SER A 54 -0.35 15.30 -2.60
CA SER A 54 -1.51 14.98 -1.77
C SER A 54 -1.27 13.81 -0.84
N LEU A 55 -0.13 13.14 -0.94
CA LEU A 55 0.19 11.99 -0.10
C LEU A 55 0.87 12.45 1.19
N GLU A 56 0.51 11.79 2.29
CA GLU A 56 1.04 12.13 3.60
C GLU A 56 2.45 11.58 3.78
N ARG A 57 3.30 12.33 4.49
CA ARG A 57 4.68 11.93 4.75
C ARG A 57 4.97 11.67 6.22
N ASP A 58 3.99 11.89 7.11
CA ASP A 58 4.22 11.89 8.55
C ASP A 58 3.73 10.62 9.24
N HIS A 59 3.30 9.62 8.48
CA HIS A 59 2.89 8.32 9.03
C HIS A 59 3.12 7.25 7.96
N PRO A 60 3.06 5.96 8.33
CA PRO A 60 3.30 4.90 7.35
C PRO A 60 2.37 4.98 6.16
N LEU A 61 2.95 4.88 4.97
CA LEU A 61 2.24 4.84 3.70
C LEU A 61 2.47 3.44 3.14
N VAL A 62 1.44 2.61 3.21
CA VAL A 62 1.54 1.20 2.84
C VAL A 62 0.97 1.03 1.44
N VAL A 63 1.84 0.75 0.48
CA VAL A 63 1.48 0.64 -0.93
C VAL A 63 1.18 -0.81 -1.24
N LEU A 64 0.07 -1.08 -1.92
CA LEU A 64 -0.30 -2.45 -2.26
C LEU A 64 -0.75 -2.59 -3.70
N CYS A 65 -0.52 -3.78 -4.24
CA CYS A 65 -1.10 -4.22 -5.50
C CYS A 65 -1.61 -5.65 -5.28
N HIS A 66 -1.75 -6.46 -6.35
CA HIS A 66 -2.29 -7.80 -6.19
C HIS A 66 -1.34 -8.72 -5.42
N HIS A 67 -0.07 -8.82 -5.87
CA HIS A 67 0.92 -9.72 -5.27
C HIS A 67 2.16 -9.01 -4.72
N GLY A 68 2.27 -7.71 -4.87
CA GLY A 68 3.39 -6.95 -4.32
C GLY A 68 4.45 -6.52 -5.31
N MET A 69 4.32 -6.88 -6.60
CA MET A 69 5.35 -6.54 -7.58
C MET A 69 5.25 -5.10 -8.06
N ARG A 70 4.05 -4.66 -8.44
CA ARG A 70 3.84 -3.27 -8.87
C ARG A 70 4.08 -2.31 -7.72
N SER A 71 3.60 -2.69 -6.53
CA SER A 71 3.70 -1.82 -5.36
C SER A 71 5.13 -1.72 -4.86
N ASP A 72 5.96 -2.74 -5.09
CA ASP A 72 7.38 -2.66 -4.74
C ASP A 72 8.05 -1.55 -5.54
N MET A 73 7.76 -1.48 -6.84
CA MET A 73 8.31 -0.43 -7.69
C MET A 73 7.80 0.96 -7.28
N VAL A 74 6.52 1.05 -6.92
CA VAL A 74 5.95 2.33 -6.49
C VAL A 74 6.52 2.78 -5.16
N ALA A 75 6.70 1.85 -4.21
CA ALA A 75 7.30 2.19 -2.92
C ALA A 75 8.71 2.73 -3.12
N GLU A 76 9.50 2.12 -4.00
CA GLU A 76 10.83 2.60 -4.31
C GLU A 76 10.79 3.99 -4.95
N PHE A 77 9.89 4.18 -5.92
CA PHE A 77 9.70 5.47 -6.55
C PHE A 77 9.36 6.55 -5.53
N LEU A 78 8.45 6.23 -4.61
CA LEU A 78 8.05 7.19 -3.58
C LEU A 78 9.21 7.53 -2.65
N ARG A 79 9.99 6.54 -2.24
CA ARG A 79 11.16 6.79 -1.40
C ARG A 79 12.18 7.66 -2.09
N ASN A 80 12.37 7.47 -3.39
CA ASN A 80 13.28 8.31 -4.17
C ASN A 80 12.74 9.74 -4.35
N ASN A 81 11.49 9.97 -3.98
CA ASN A 81 10.86 11.29 -4.07
C ASN A 81 10.52 11.86 -2.70
N GLY A 82 11.21 11.43 -1.67
CA GLY A 82 11.10 12.02 -0.34
C GLY A 82 10.10 11.36 0.59
N PHE A 83 9.50 10.24 0.20
CA PHE A 83 8.55 9.51 1.06
C PHE A 83 9.28 8.39 1.80
N GLU A 84 10.01 8.74 2.86
CA GLU A 84 10.74 7.77 3.65
C GLU A 84 9.81 6.83 4.41
N ASN A 85 8.53 7.17 4.46
CA ASN A 85 7.47 6.42 5.13
C ASN A 85 6.80 5.39 4.22
N ALA A 86 7.23 5.25 2.96
CA ALA A 86 6.58 4.33 2.01
C ALA A 86 7.04 2.89 2.22
N TRP A 87 6.08 1.97 2.27
CA TRP A 87 6.31 0.54 2.44
C TRP A 87 5.54 -0.23 1.38
N ASN A 88 6.11 -1.32 0.90
CA ASN A 88 5.42 -2.26 0.04
C ASN A 88 4.73 -3.31 0.90
N LEU A 89 3.43 -3.53 0.69
CA LEU A 89 2.72 -4.62 1.38
C LEU A 89 3.13 -5.94 0.73
N ASP A 90 3.96 -6.70 1.43
CA ASP A 90 4.48 -7.96 0.91
C ASP A 90 3.35 -8.95 0.68
N GLY A 91 3.30 -9.52 -0.52
CA GLY A 91 2.22 -10.42 -0.91
C GLY A 91 0.95 -9.73 -1.37
N GLY A 92 0.87 -8.41 -1.20
CA GLY A 92 -0.23 -7.61 -1.70
C GLY A 92 -1.59 -7.96 -1.10
N ILE A 93 -2.65 -7.58 -1.82
CA ILE A 93 -4.00 -7.84 -1.33
C ILE A 93 -4.32 -9.34 -1.34
N ASP A 94 -3.63 -10.12 -2.17
CA ASP A 94 -3.79 -11.57 -2.17
C ASP A 94 -3.43 -12.15 -0.80
N ALA A 95 -2.26 -11.77 -0.25
CA ALA A 95 -1.86 -12.24 1.06
C ALA A 95 -2.79 -11.70 2.16
N TRP A 96 -3.20 -10.45 2.03
CA TRP A 96 -4.13 -9.85 2.99
C TRP A 96 -5.44 -10.65 3.04
N ALA A 97 -6.01 -10.94 1.86
CA ALA A 97 -7.29 -11.65 1.79
C ALA A 97 -7.19 -13.07 2.34
N ARG A 98 -6.06 -13.75 2.09
CA ARG A 98 -5.90 -15.12 2.56
C ARG A 98 -5.59 -15.23 4.04
N LEU A 99 -4.82 -14.28 4.58
CA LEU A 99 -4.27 -14.44 5.93
C LEU A 99 -4.97 -13.59 6.97
N ILE A 100 -5.52 -12.44 6.57
CA ILE A 100 -6.09 -11.47 7.50
C ILE A 100 -7.61 -11.38 7.38
N GLU A 101 -8.13 -11.21 6.16
CA GLU A 101 -9.56 -11.07 5.92
C GLU A 101 -10.04 -12.06 4.87
N PRO A 102 -9.99 -13.35 5.17
CA PRO A 102 -10.51 -14.36 4.23
C PRO A 102 -12.02 -14.18 4.09
N GLU A 103 -12.51 -14.39 2.88
CA GLU A 103 -13.95 -14.32 2.62
C GLU A 103 -14.63 -15.64 2.84
#